data_1a5c07558701ce3f9b012aa963f2ec74
#
_entry.id   1a5c07558701ce3f9b012aa963f2ec74
#
_cell.length_a   1.000
_cell.length_b   1.000
_cell.length_c   1.000
_cell.angle_alpha   90.00
_cell.angle_beta   90.00
_cell.angle_gamma   90.00
#
_symmetry.space_group_name_H-M   'P 1'
#
loop_
_entity.id
_entity.type
_entity.pdbx_description
1 polymer ?
#
loop_
_entity_poly.entity_id
_entity_poly.type
_entity_poly.pdbx_seq_one_letter_code
_entity_poly.pdbx_strand_id
1 'polypeptide(L)'
;MKGTTIFFLSILLITTGCKRLDQTADDLITVDVTNNSFPKKELALQDFMDVEYIPLETNDDFVNQGFVQAIGKEFILVKNYRDDGDIFVYDRTGKAIRKINRKGQGGEEYISCRSVTLDEENNEMFINDFLARKIKVYDLEGNFKRSIKQKQDGDTQFYLDIFNYDKENLICYDECNQEIPFLLVSKQDGNITKEIRTPFKEKKLFLQLLRHEGGTRAAGPGEYSRIIPFNGNWILLEPSSDTIYTLMPDYNLRPFIVRTPPVHIMNPESFLVLKLVSDRYYFMESIKNVYDFSKEEGFPRTYFVYD
;
A
#
# COMPACT_ATOMS: atom_id res chain seq x y z
N MET A 1 -25.81 -71.38 18.17
CA MET A 1 -24.54 -70.66 18.14
C MET A 1 -24.72 -69.49 17.15
N LYS A 2 -24.88 -68.28 17.62
CA LYS A 2 -25.08 -67.07 16.79
C LYS A 2 -23.72 -66.38 16.65
N GLY A 3 -23.17 -66.30 15.44
CA GLY A 3 -21.97 -65.56 15.13
C GLY A 3 -22.28 -64.10 14.88
N THR A 4 -21.70 -63.20 15.69
CA THR A 4 -21.80 -61.76 15.55
C THR A 4 -20.63 -61.28 14.69
N THR A 5 -20.93 -60.77 13.50
CA THR A 5 -19.95 -60.17 12.59
C THR A 5 -19.78 -58.70 12.97
N ILE A 6 -18.59 -58.34 13.44
CA ILE A 6 -18.22 -56.94 13.75
C ILE A 6 -17.63 -56.31 12.48
N PHE A 7 -18.32 -55.28 11.97
CA PHE A 7 -17.86 -54.49 10.85
C PHE A 7 -16.96 -53.34 11.39
N PHE A 8 -15.66 -53.37 11.08
CA PHE A 8 -14.73 -52.27 11.34
C PHE A 8 -14.86 -51.26 10.23
N LEU A 9 -15.41 -50.09 10.58
CA LEU A 9 -15.46 -48.94 9.69
C LEU A 9 -14.17 -48.12 9.88
N SER A 10 -13.22 -48.24 8.95
CA SER A 10 -11.99 -47.46 8.93
C SER A 10 -12.31 -46.05 8.40
N ILE A 11 -12.33 -45.07 9.29
CA ILE A 11 -12.41 -43.64 8.92
C ILE A 11 -11.02 -43.21 8.46
N LEU A 12 -10.88 -42.98 7.14
CA LEU A 12 -9.68 -42.40 6.53
C LEU A 12 -9.74 -40.89 6.71
N LEU A 13 -9.02 -40.37 7.71
CA LEU A 13 -8.80 -38.92 7.89
C LEU A 13 -7.86 -38.44 6.80
N ILE A 14 -8.43 -37.82 5.77
CA ILE A 14 -7.65 -37.05 4.77
C ILE A 14 -7.30 -35.71 5.42
N THR A 15 -6.10 -35.62 5.98
CA THR A 15 -5.51 -34.33 6.37
C THR A 15 -5.03 -33.66 5.08
N THR A 16 -5.82 -32.72 4.56
CA THR A 16 -5.35 -31.75 3.59
C THR A 16 -4.38 -30.83 4.31
N GLY A 17 -3.11 -31.18 4.26
CA GLY A 17 -2.04 -30.32 4.72
C GLY A 17 -1.96 -29.12 3.78
N CYS A 18 -2.39 -27.95 4.25
CA CYS A 18 -1.92 -26.68 3.69
C CYS A 18 -0.40 -26.70 3.77
N LYS A 19 0.27 -26.82 2.63
CA LYS A 19 1.71 -26.51 2.55
C LYS A 19 1.87 -25.03 2.90
N ARG A 20 2.25 -24.74 4.14
CA ARG A 20 2.93 -23.49 4.45
C ARG A 20 4.21 -23.50 3.63
N LEU A 21 4.34 -22.56 2.72
CA LEU A 21 5.61 -22.20 2.12
C LEU A 21 6.47 -21.60 3.23
N ASP A 22 7.20 -22.42 3.97
CA ASP A 22 8.34 -21.96 4.75
C ASP A 22 9.41 -21.57 3.73
N GLN A 23 9.51 -20.26 3.40
CA GLN A 23 10.66 -19.73 2.69
C GLN A 23 11.90 -20.02 3.53
N THR A 24 12.74 -20.88 3.02
CA THR A 24 14.07 -21.13 3.58
C THR A 24 14.98 -19.94 3.25
N ALA A 25 16.11 -19.80 3.95
CA ALA A 25 17.06 -18.71 3.70
C ALA A 25 17.62 -18.70 2.26
N ASP A 26 17.36 -19.73 1.47
CA ASP A 26 17.78 -19.85 0.06
C ASP A 26 16.85 -19.12 -0.92
N ASP A 27 15.70 -18.59 -0.49
CA ASP A 27 14.69 -17.96 -1.35
C ASP A 27 14.80 -16.41 -1.38
N LEU A 28 15.87 -15.84 -0.82
CA LEU A 28 16.03 -14.39 -0.75
C LEU A 28 16.41 -13.82 -2.12
N ILE A 29 15.52 -13.02 -2.70
CA ILE A 29 15.73 -12.38 -3.99
C ILE A 29 16.73 -11.23 -3.82
N THR A 30 17.82 -11.26 -4.59
CA THR A 30 18.79 -10.16 -4.63
C THR A 30 18.72 -9.43 -5.97
N VAL A 31 18.57 -8.10 -5.91
CA VAL A 31 18.44 -7.23 -7.08
C VAL A 31 19.58 -6.24 -7.15
N ASP A 32 20.36 -6.29 -8.22
CA ASP A 32 21.37 -5.25 -8.53
C ASP A 32 20.66 -4.05 -9.20
N VAL A 33 20.46 -2.98 -8.43
CA VAL A 33 19.78 -1.76 -8.90
C VAL A 33 20.65 -0.89 -9.81
N THR A 34 21.92 -1.24 -10.02
CA THR A 34 22.81 -0.59 -10.99
C THR A 34 22.72 -1.22 -12.37
N ASN A 35 22.20 -2.43 -12.44
CA ASN A 35 22.01 -3.12 -13.71
C ASN A 35 20.82 -2.50 -14.47
N ASN A 36 21.08 -2.04 -15.69
CA ASN A 36 20.10 -1.47 -16.63
C ASN A 36 19.99 -2.29 -17.92
N SER A 37 20.61 -3.46 -17.96
CA SER A 37 20.65 -4.34 -19.10
C SER A 37 20.11 -5.71 -18.71
N PHE A 38 18.78 -5.83 -18.66
CA PHE A 38 18.12 -7.11 -18.47
C PHE A 38 17.73 -7.71 -19.83
N PRO A 39 17.67 -9.05 -19.96
CA PRO A 39 17.12 -9.70 -21.13
C PRO A 39 15.69 -9.19 -21.38
N LYS A 40 15.44 -8.75 -22.61
CA LYS A 40 14.08 -8.28 -22.97
C LYS A 40 13.16 -9.47 -23.10
N LYS A 41 12.01 -9.40 -22.46
CA LYS A 41 10.92 -10.37 -22.56
C LYS A 41 9.61 -9.60 -22.76
N GLU A 42 8.85 -9.98 -23.76
CA GLU A 42 7.49 -9.51 -23.92
C GLU A 42 6.56 -10.40 -23.11
N LEU A 43 5.74 -9.80 -22.27
CA LEU A 43 4.78 -10.50 -21.41
C LEU A 43 3.39 -9.93 -21.66
N ALA A 44 2.45 -10.76 -22.05
CA ALA A 44 1.04 -10.42 -22.00
C ALA A 44 0.48 -10.77 -20.62
N LEU A 45 -0.32 -9.89 -20.02
CA LEU A 45 -0.89 -10.12 -18.70
C LEU A 45 -1.64 -11.45 -18.61
N GLN A 46 -2.34 -11.80 -19.67
CA GLN A 46 -3.12 -13.04 -19.76
C GLN A 46 -2.27 -14.32 -19.74
N ASP A 47 -0.95 -14.21 -19.96
CA ASP A 47 -0.05 -15.39 -19.93
C ASP A 47 0.25 -15.86 -18.50
N PHE A 48 -0.02 -15.00 -17.48
CA PHE A 48 0.38 -15.29 -16.11
C PHE A 48 -0.62 -14.83 -15.04
N MET A 49 -1.76 -14.24 -15.43
CA MET A 49 -2.83 -13.86 -14.51
C MET A 49 -4.18 -13.84 -15.22
N ASP A 50 -5.23 -14.11 -14.46
CA ASP A 50 -6.60 -13.87 -14.91
C ASP A 50 -6.88 -12.37 -14.92
N VAL A 51 -7.43 -11.89 -16.04
CA VAL A 51 -7.73 -10.46 -16.23
C VAL A 51 -9.24 -10.30 -16.38
N GLU A 52 -9.83 -9.54 -15.47
CA GLU A 52 -11.23 -9.15 -15.52
C GLU A 52 -11.34 -7.64 -15.69
N TYR A 53 -12.22 -7.20 -16.57
CA TYR A 53 -12.55 -5.80 -16.78
C TYR A 53 -13.92 -5.49 -16.18
N ILE A 54 -13.95 -4.63 -15.17
CA ILE A 54 -15.19 -4.16 -14.54
C ILE A 54 -15.51 -2.77 -15.11
N PRO A 55 -16.49 -2.63 -16.01
CA PRO A 55 -16.89 -1.32 -16.53
C PRO A 55 -17.63 -0.56 -15.43
N LEU A 56 -17.13 0.63 -15.07
CA LEU A 56 -17.82 1.48 -14.11
C LEU A 56 -18.96 2.24 -14.80
N GLU A 57 -20.14 2.20 -14.22
CA GLU A 57 -21.30 2.95 -14.68
C GLU A 57 -20.97 4.45 -14.65
N THR A 58 -21.29 5.15 -15.75
CA THR A 58 -21.08 6.59 -15.92
C THR A 58 -22.40 7.26 -16.26
N ASN A 59 -22.72 8.31 -15.53
CA ASN A 59 -23.86 9.21 -15.75
C ASN A 59 -23.48 10.62 -15.27
N ASP A 60 -24.40 11.58 -15.32
CA ASP A 60 -24.14 12.98 -15.00
C ASP A 60 -23.58 13.18 -13.56
N ASP A 61 -23.95 12.32 -12.60
CA ASP A 61 -23.47 12.35 -11.22
C ASP A 61 -22.19 11.53 -11.01
N PHE A 62 -21.93 10.55 -11.87
CA PHE A 62 -20.82 9.59 -11.79
C PHE A 62 -19.81 9.79 -12.90
N VAL A 63 -19.28 11.01 -13.00
CA VAL A 63 -18.15 11.33 -13.88
C VAL A 63 -16.88 11.36 -13.04
N ASN A 64 -15.97 10.40 -13.28
CA ASN A 64 -14.72 10.31 -12.54
C ASN A 64 -13.53 9.98 -13.43
N GLN A 65 -12.34 10.12 -12.88
CA GLN A 65 -11.06 9.83 -13.54
C GLN A 65 -10.57 8.39 -13.31
N GLY A 66 -11.35 7.55 -12.61
CA GLY A 66 -11.06 6.14 -12.41
C GLY A 66 -9.92 5.86 -11.43
N PHE A 67 -9.62 6.77 -10.48
CA PHE A 67 -8.55 6.55 -9.52
C PHE A 67 -9.05 5.68 -8.36
N VAL A 68 -8.89 4.34 -8.50
CA VAL A 68 -9.36 3.35 -7.54
C VAL A 68 -8.59 3.49 -6.23
N GLN A 69 -9.31 3.60 -5.13
CA GLN A 69 -8.79 3.73 -3.77
C GLN A 69 -8.81 2.42 -3.01
N ALA A 70 -9.90 1.68 -3.15
CA ALA A 70 -10.08 0.40 -2.48
C ALA A 70 -11.00 -0.51 -3.29
N ILE A 71 -10.74 -1.81 -3.20
CA ILE A 71 -11.57 -2.87 -3.74
C ILE A 71 -11.87 -3.82 -2.59
N GLY A 72 -13.12 -3.81 -2.11
CA GLY A 72 -13.61 -4.68 -1.06
C GLY A 72 -14.31 -5.92 -1.59
N LYS A 73 -15.05 -6.60 -0.71
CA LYS A 73 -15.90 -7.76 -1.07
C LYS A 73 -17.17 -7.32 -1.80
N GLU A 74 -17.75 -6.20 -1.39
CA GLU A 74 -19.02 -5.67 -1.89
C GLU A 74 -18.84 -4.38 -2.72
N PHE A 75 -17.87 -3.53 -2.35
CA PHE A 75 -17.72 -2.20 -2.91
C PHE A 75 -16.37 -1.95 -3.58
N ILE A 76 -16.40 -1.04 -4.55
CA ILE A 76 -15.23 -0.42 -5.16
C ILE A 76 -15.32 1.07 -4.85
N LEU A 77 -14.29 1.64 -4.25
CA LEU A 77 -14.17 3.07 -3.98
C LEU A 77 -13.25 3.72 -5.01
N VAL A 78 -13.75 4.77 -5.64
CA VAL A 78 -13.04 5.54 -6.66
C VAL A 78 -13.06 7.01 -6.30
N LYS A 79 -11.99 7.73 -6.58
CA LYS A 79 -11.97 9.19 -6.49
C LYS A 79 -11.36 9.81 -7.74
N ASN A 80 -11.42 11.13 -7.85
CA ASN A 80 -10.70 11.87 -8.86
C ASN A 80 -9.24 12.07 -8.44
N TYR A 81 -8.34 12.22 -9.42
CA TYR A 81 -6.96 12.61 -9.17
C TYR A 81 -6.88 14.01 -8.56
N ARG A 82 -7.72 14.93 -9.03
CA ARG A 82 -7.89 16.23 -8.42
C ARG A 82 -8.60 16.06 -7.08
N ASP A 83 -8.16 16.79 -6.08
CA ASP A 83 -8.78 16.81 -4.76
C ASP A 83 -10.05 17.69 -4.79
N ASP A 84 -11.09 17.22 -5.48
CA ASP A 84 -12.42 17.83 -5.52
C ASP A 84 -13.31 17.37 -4.34
N GLY A 85 -12.86 16.36 -3.64
CA GLY A 85 -13.55 15.77 -2.49
C GLY A 85 -14.55 14.68 -2.84
N ASP A 86 -14.73 14.35 -4.12
CA ASP A 86 -15.67 13.32 -4.54
C ASP A 86 -15.13 11.91 -4.28
N ILE A 87 -15.98 11.08 -3.67
CA ILE A 87 -15.78 9.65 -3.46
C ILE A 87 -16.96 8.94 -4.11
N PHE A 88 -16.66 8.10 -5.10
CA PHE A 88 -17.65 7.31 -5.82
C PHE A 88 -17.64 5.88 -5.30
N VAL A 89 -18.82 5.39 -4.91
CA VAL A 89 -19.02 4.03 -4.42
C VAL A 89 -19.73 3.23 -5.49
N TYR A 90 -19.11 2.16 -5.94
CA TYR A 90 -19.66 1.19 -6.87
C TYR A 90 -19.79 -0.18 -6.21
N ASP A 91 -20.71 -1.01 -6.69
CA ASP A 91 -20.70 -2.42 -6.37
C ASP A 91 -19.62 -3.18 -7.17
N ARG A 92 -19.47 -4.48 -6.91
CA ARG A 92 -18.47 -5.33 -7.59
C ARG A 92 -18.73 -5.55 -9.07
N THR A 93 -19.90 -5.21 -9.57
CA THR A 93 -20.24 -5.24 -11.01
C THR A 93 -19.91 -3.94 -11.72
N GLY A 94 -19.49 -2.90 -10.97
CA GLY A 94 -19.25 -1.56 -11.47
C GLY A 94 -20.50 -0.68 -11.54
N LYS A 95 -21.63 -1.13 -10.97
CA LYS A 95 -22.85 -0.33 -10.89
C LYS A 95 -22.67 0.79 -9.86
N ALA A 96 -23.07 2.00 -10.24
CA ALA A 96 -23.03 3.18 -9.39
C ALA A 96 -24.03 3.04 -8.21
N ILE A 97 -23.52 3.19 -7.00
CA ILE A 97 -24.33 3.10 -5.77
C ILE A 97 -24.57 4.47 -5.18
N ARG A 98 -23.51 5.24 -4.93
CA ARG A 98 -23.59 6.58 -4.35
C ARG A 98 -22.35 7.40 -4.60
N LYS A 99 -22.52 8.71 -4.57
CA LYS A 99 -21.46 9.70 -4.55
C LYS A 99 -21.46 10.40 -3.20
N ILE A 100 -20.31 10.49 -2.56
CA ILE A 100 -20.11 11.12 -1.27
C ILE A 100 -19.14 12.28 -1.45
N ASN A 101 -19.53 13.47 -0.99
CA ASN A 101 -18.63 14.62 -0.90
C ASN A 101 -18.89 15.33 0.43
N ARG A 102 -17.89 15.38 1.28
CA ARG A 102 -17.91 16.07 2.57
C ARG A 102 -16.74 17.07 2.66
N LYS A 103 -16.27 17.56 1.52
CA LYS A 103 -15.18 18.53 1.49
C LYS A 103 -15.65 19.88 1.99
N GLY A 104 -14.98 20.41 3.03
CA GLY A 104 -15.30 21.66 3.67
C GLY A 104 -14.35 21.97 4.83
N GLN A 105 -14.73 22.95 5.66
CA GLN A 105 -13.92 23.40 6.81
C GLN A 105 -14.57 23.11 8.16
N GLY A 106 -15.73 22.46 8.17
CA GLY A 106 -16.46 22.10 9.39
C GLY A 106 -15.79 20.95 10.16
N GLY A 107 -16.19 20.80 11.42
CA GLY A 107 -15.61 19.76 12.30
C GLY A 107 -15.79 18.34 11.79
N GLU A 108 -16.86 18.09 11.05
CA GLU A 108 -17.21 16.80 10.46
C GLU A 108 -16.77 16.64 9.00
N GLU A 109 -16.20 17.69 8.41
CA GLU A 109 -15.77 17.75 7.02
C GLU A 109 -14.26 17.49 6.90
N TYR A 110 -13.80 17.11 5.71
CA TYR A 110 -12.38 17.02 5.38
C TYR A 110 -11.96 18.18 4.48
N ILE A 111 -10.78 18.72 4.72
CA ILE A 111 -10.19 19.78 3.89
C ILE A 111 -9.58 19.18 2.63
N SER A 112 -8.98 17.98 2.76
CA SER A 112 -8.36 17.26 1.66
C SER A 112 -8.70 15.77 1.75
N CYS A 113 -8.85 15.14 0.59
CA CYS A 113 -9.04 13.70 0.47
C CYS A 113 -7.84 13.08 -0.25
N ARG A 114 -6.73 12.86 0.48
CA ARG A 114 -5.53 12.26 -0.10
C ARG A 114 -5.79 10.82 -0.53
N SER A 115 -6.32 10.01 0.37
CA SER A 115 -6.67 8.61 0.12
C SER A 115 -7.90 8.22 0.94
N VAL A 116 -8.55 7.15 0.50
CA VAL A 116 -9.70 6.54 1.17
C VAL A 116 -9.40 5.07 1.42
N THR A 117 -9.50 4.66 2.67
CA THR A 117 -9.34 3.26 3.10
C THR A 117 -10.71 2.69 3.45
N LEU A 118 -11.02 1.51 2.93
CA LEU A 118 -12.29 0.81 3.12
C LEU A 118 -12.19 -0.23 4.24
N ASP A 119 -13.18 -0.26 5.11
CA ASP A 119 -13.40 -1.28 6.12
C ASP A 119 -14.87 -1.74 6.09
N GLU A 120 -15.16 -2.71 5.24
CA GLU A 120 -16.52 -3.24 5.07
C GLU A 120 -17.04 -3.96 6.33
N GLU A 121 -16.12 -4.60 7.08
CA GLU A 121 -16.51 -5.36 8.29
C GLU A 121 -17.07 -4.46 9.39
N ASN A 122 -16.55 -3.23 9.50
CA ASN A 122 -17.02 -2.23 10.45
C ASN A 122 -18.01 -1.21 9.83
N ASN A 123 -18.34 -1.36 8.55
CA ASN A 123 -19.12 -0.39 7.77
C ASN A 123 -18.53 1.02 7.87
N GLU A 124 -17.20 1.13 7.59
CA GLU A 124 -16.46 2.38 7.74
C GLU A 124 -15.55 2.66 6.54
N MET A 125 -15.36 3.94 6.26
CA MET A 125 -14.28 4.43 5.42
C MET A 125 -13.46 5.47 6.16
N PHE A 126 -12.13 5.42 5.95
CA PHE A 126 -11.16 6.29 6.57
C PHE A 126 -10.58 7.21 5.51
N ILE A 127 -10.83 8.50 5.64
CA ILE A 127 -10.32 9.52 4.73
C ILE A 127 -9.06 10.13 5.32
N ASN A 128 -7.94 10.00 4.64
CA ASN A 128 -6.71 10.68 5.01
C ASN A 128 -6.82 12.17 4.66
N ASP A 129 -7.23 12.98 5.64
CA ASP A 129 -7.23 14.43 5.55
C ASP A 129 -5.83 14.95 5.86
N PHE A 130 -4.98 14.86 4.84
CA PHE A 130 -3.55 15.16 4.92
C PHE A 130 -3.27 16.60 5.36
N LEU A 131 -4.03 17.57 4.85
CA LEU A 131 -3.84 18.99 5.21
C LEU A 131 -4.26 19.28 6.64
N ALA A 132 -5.30 18.60 7.15
CA ALA A 132 -5.73 18.75 8.53
C ALA A 132 -4.96 17.87 9.51
N ARG A 133 -4.08 16.97 9.03
CA ARG A 133 -3.37 15.94 9.82
C ARG A 133 -4.34 15.11 10.68
N LYS A 134 -5.39 14.64 10.05
CA LYS A 134 -6.44 13.85 10.67
C LYS A 134 -6.85 12.70 9.74
N ILE A 135 -7.42 11.69 10.34
CA ILE A 135 -8.18 10.68 9.62
C ILE A 135 -9.65 10.93 9.96
N LYS A 136 -10.46 11.21 8.96
CA LYS A 136 -11.90 11.37 9.11
C LYS A 136 -12.58 10.05 8.84
N VAL A 137 -13.44 9.62 9.76
CA VAL A 137 -14.14 8.33 9.66
C VAL A 137 -15.60 8.59 9.39
N TYR A 138 -16.10 7.97 8.34
CA TYR A 138 -17.50 7.97 7.93
C TYR A 138 -18.01 6.53 7.81
N ASP A 139 -19.31 6.35 7.90
CA ASP A 139 -19.91 5.10 7.41
C ASP A 139 -19.92 5.06 5.87
N LEU A 140 -20.31 3.92 5.31
CA LEU A 140 -20.34 3.76 3.85
C LEU A 140 -21.53 4.50 3.20
N GLU A 141 -22.42 5.08 3.99
CA GLU A 141 -23.46 6.03 3.57
C GLU A 141 -22.96 7.48 3.50
N GLY A 142 -21.78 7.77 4.06
CA GLY A 142 -21.18 9.10 4.11
C GLY A 142 -21.57 9.93 5.34
N ASN A 143 -22.10 9.29 6.40
CA ASN A 143 -22.35 9.95 7.67
C ASN A 143 -21.07 9.97 8.50
N PHE A 144 -20.77 11.14 9.09
CA PHE A 144 -19.62 11.30 9.95
C PHE A 144 -19.74 10.47 11.24
N LYS A 145 -18.68 9.76 11.59
CA LYS A 145 -18.60 8.97 12.82
C LYS A 145 -17.65 9.59 13.85
N ARG A 146 -16.44 9.89 13.45
CA ARG A 146 -15.39 10.44 14.33
C ARG A 146 -14.22 11.01 13.54
N SER A 147 -13.33 11.70 14.24
CA SER A 147 -12.07 12.20 13.71
C SER A 147 -10.92 11.70 14.57
N ILE A 148 -9.95 11.06 13.96
CA ILE A 148 -8.73 10.55 14.57
C ILE A 148 -7.63 11.56 14.29
N LYS A 149 -6.97 12.07 15.34
CA LYS A 149 -5.77 12.90 15.17
C LYS A 149 -4.60 11.98 14.86
N GLN A 150 -3.77 12.34 13.92
CA GLN A 150 -2.47 11.73 13.75
C GLN A 150 -1.65 12.17 14.94
N LYS A 151 -1.43 11.28 15.92
CA LYS A 151 -0.83 11.62 17.21
C LYS A 151 0.68 11.82 17.08
N GLN A 152 1.17 12.69 17.92
CA GLN A 152 2.55 13.13 17.96
C GLN A 152 3.08 13.32 19.37
N ASP A 153 4.36 12.92 19.50
CA ASP A 153 5.31 13.63 20.34
C ASP A 153 6.19 14.48 19.41
N GLY A 154 5.74 15.72 19.10
CA GLY A 154 6.42 16.64 18.19
C GLY A 154 5.65 16.88 16.86
N ASP A 155 5.93 18.00 16.19
CA ASP A 155 5.12 18.57 15.10
C ASP A 155 5.25 17.92 13.71
N THR A 156 5.87 16.74 13.58
CA THR A 156 6.28 16.21 12.27
C THR A 156 5.54 14.98 11.79
N GLN A 157 4.72 14.33 12.60
CA GLN A 157 4.07 13.06 12.23
C GLN A 157 2.93 13.31 11.23
N PHE A 158 2.96 12.62 10.09
CA PHE A 158 1.83 12.51 9.18
C PHE A 158 1.91 11.23 8.37
N TYR A 159 0.74 10.63 8.13
CA TYR A 159 0.67 9.38 7.39
C TYR A 159 0.48 9.66 5.90
N LEU A 160 1.42 9.18 5.08
CA LEU A 160 1.28 9.20 3.63
C LEU A 160 0.35 8.11 3.14
N ASP A 161 0.55 6.90 3.63
CA ASP A 161 -0.22 5.73 3.27
C ASP A 161 -0.95 5.19 4.49
N ILE A 162 -2.21 4.82 4.31
CA ILE A 162 -3.08 4.27 5.34
C ILE A 162 -3.86 3.10 4.72
N PHE A 163 -3.77 1.93 5.34
CA PHE A 163 -4.52 0.74 4.91
C PHE A 163 -5.25 0.09 6.08
N ASN A 164 -6.29 -0.64 5.77
CA ASN A 164 -7.03 -1.44 6.73
C ASN A 164 -6.23 -2.71 7.07
N TYR A 165 -5.66 -2.77 8.28
CA TYR A 165 -4.80 -3.87 8.70
C TYR A 165 -5.60 -5.06 9.24
N ASP A 166 -6.42 -4.80 10.25
CA ASP A 166 -7.28 -5.78 10.90
C ASP A 166 -8.57 -5.10 11.42
N LYS A 167 -9.35 -5.80 12.21
CA LYS A 167 -10.61 -5.28 12.75
C LYS A 167 -10.42 -4.02 13.60
N GLU A 168 -9.29 -3.86 14.28
CA GLU A 168 -9.05 -2.82 15.28
C GLU A 168 -8.04 -1.76 14.82
N ASN A 169 -7.17 -2.10 13.87
CA ASN A 169 -6.03 -1.29 13.49
C ASN A 169 -5.99 -0.91 12.01
N LEU A 170 -5.44 0.25 11.76
CA LEU A 170 -4.91 0.66 10.47
C LEU A 170 -3.39 0.41 10.46
N ILE A 171 -2.81 0.09 9.29
CA ILE A 171 -1.38 0.16 9.07
C ILE A 171 -1.07 1.46 8.35
N CYS A 172 -0.15 2.23 8.91
CA CYS A 172 0.21 3.57 8.43
C CYS A 172 1.69 3.65 8.12
N TYR A 173 2.05 4.44 7.11
CA TYR A 173 3.43 4.81 6.81
C TYR A 173 3.64 6.30 7.08
N ASP A 174 4.60 6.60 7.97
CA ASP A 174 5.06 7.95 8.30
C ASP A 174 6.42 8.22 7.66
N GLU A 175 6.42 8.99 6.58
CA GLU A 175 7.65 9.32 5.84
C GLU A 175 8.62 10.17 6.64
N CYS A 176 8.12 10.98 7.55
CA CYS A 176 8.94 11.88 8.37
C CYS A 176 9.58 11.19 9.56
N ASN A 177 9.12 10.02 9.94
CA ASN A 177 9.68 9.28 11.06
C ASN A 177 11.08 8.76 10.72
N GLN A 178 12.06 9.16 11.54
CA GLN A 178 13.47 8.88 11.29
C GLN A 178 13.89 7.47 11.69
N GLU A 179 13.06 6.74 12.45
CA GLU A 179 13.40 5.44 13.00
C GLU A 179 12.37 4.37 12.72
N ILE A 180 11.07 4.72 12.82
CA ILE A 180 9.97 3.75 12.81
C ILE A 180 8.88 4.22 11.83
N PRO A 181 9.08 3.98 10.51
CA PRO A 181 8.17 4.51 9.50
C PRO A 181 6.82 3.78 9.42
N PHE A 182 6.72 2.54 9.92
CA PHE A 182 5.47 1.76 9.87
C PHE A 182 4.87 1.61 11.26
N LEU A 183 3.57 1.91 11.35
CA LEU A 183 2.84 1.95 12.62
C LEU A 183 1.51 1.22 12.46
N LEU A 184 1.11 0.45 13.48
CA LEU A 184 -0.29 0.07 13.65
C LEU A 184 -0.96 1.12 14.54
N VAL A 185 -2.11 1.60 14.09
CA VAL A 185 -2.84 2.71 14.69
C VAL A 185 -4.27 2.29 14.95
N SER A 186 -4.73 2.47 16.17
CA SER A 186 -6.10 2.15 16.58
C SER A 186 -7.12 2.94 15.76
N LYS A 187 -8.10 2.25 15.18
CA LYS A 187 -9.22 2.84 14.44
C LYS A 187 -10.14 3.67 15.32
N GLN A 188 -10.09 3.49 16.63
CA GLN A 188 -10.99 4.18 17.56
C GLN A 188 -10.46 5.56 17.95
N ASP A 189 -9.20 5.64 18.35
CA ASP A 189 -8.65 6.82 19.00
C ASP A 189 -7.32 7.31 18.39
N GLY A 190 -6.76 6.56 17.44
CA GLY A 190 -5.50 6.90 16.77
C GLY A 190 -4.25 6.63 17.64
N ASN A 191 -4.39 5.90 18.74
CA ASN A 191 -3.21 5.49 19.50
C ASN A 191 -2.36 4.51 18.67
N ILE A 192 -1.04 4.65 18.76
CA ILE A 192 -0.11 3.68 18.22
C ILE A 192 -0.22 2.42 19.06
N THR A 193 -0.67 1.32 18.44
CA THR A 193 -0.80 0.02 19.09
C THR A 193 0.45 -0.84 18.90
N LYS A 194 1.16 -0.60 17.78
CA LYS A 194 2.42 -1.29 17.51
C LYS A 194 3.32 -0.48 16.58
N GLU A 195 4.60 -0.49 16.90
CA GLU A 195 5.69 0.01 16.07
C GLU A 195 6.31 -1.15 15.28
N ILE A 196 6.54 -0.93 13.96
CA ILE A 196 7.15 -1.92 13.08
C ILE A 196 8.46 -1.33 12.56
N ARG A 197 9.57 -1.84 13.08
CA ARG A 197 10.92 -1.34 12.79
C ARG A 197 11.50 -2.06 11.59
N THR A 198 11.53 -1.41 10.44
CA THR A 198 12.29 -1.87 9.28
C THR A 198 13.71 -1.33 9.39
N PRO A 199 14.76 -2.20 9.35
CA PRO A 199 16.13 -1.74 9.49
C PRO A 199 16.57 -0.87 8.32
N PHE A 200 17.16 0.29 8.61
CA PHE A 200 17.90 1.12 7.66
C PHE A 200 19.00 1.89 8.41
N LYS A 201 20.05 2.31 7.70
CA LYS A 201 21.20 2.96 8.31
C LYS A 201 20.96 4.46 8.53
N GLU A 202 20.30 5.09 7.57
CA GLU A 202 20.08 6.53 7.53
C GLU A 202 18.80 6.78 6.72
N LYS A 203 17.93 7.65 7.19
CA LYS A 203 16.71 8.01 6.47
C LYS A 203 17.06 8.77 5.19
N LYS A 204 16.63 8.25 4.06
CA LYS A 204 16.79 8.87 2.75
C LYS A 204 15.42 9.36 2.25
N LEU A 205 15.38 10.58 1.76
CA LEU A 205 14.19 11.10 1.12
C LEU A 205 14.19 10.75 -0.37
N PHE A 206 13.13 10.14 -0.83
CA PHE A 206 12.96 9.83 -2.24
C PHE A 206 12.34 11.02 -2.98
N LEU A 207 13.05 12.13 -2.94
CA LEU A 207 12.69 13.38 -3.61
C LEU A 207 13.94 14.24 -3.82
N GLN A 208 13.83 15.24 -4.71
CA GLN A 208 14.84 16.25 -4.94
C GLN A 208 14.31 17.61 -4.52
N LEU A 209 15.17 18.41 -3.89
CA LEU A 209 14.85 19.75 -3.41
C LEU A 209 15.73 20.78 -4.08
N LEU A 210 15.12 21.86 -4.59
CA LEU A 210 15.80 23.06 -5.03
C LEU A 210 15.41 24.23 -4.14
N ARG A 211 16.37 24.75 -3.37
CA ARG A 211 16.17 25.95 -2.55
C ARG A 211 16.57 27.18 -3.35
N HIS A 212 15.73 28.19 -3.34
CA HIS A 212 15.96 29.49 -3.97
C HIS A 212 15.37 30.61 -3.11
N GLU A 213 15.67 31.89 -3.42
CA GLU A 213 15.21 33.02 -2.62
C GLU A 213 13.68 33.11 -2.42
N GLY A 214 12.90 32.59 -3.38
CA GLY A 214 11.43 32.53 -3.31
C GLY A 214 10.86 31.31 -2.60
N GLY A 215 11.69 30.41 -2.05
CA GLY A 215 11.22 29.21 -1.35
C GLY A 215 11.94 27.92 -1.75
N THR A 216 11.25 26.80 -1.59
CA THR A 216 11.76 25.47 -1.94
C THR A 216 10.84 24.82 -2.96
N ARG A 217 11.39 24.38 -4.09
CA ARG A 217 10.71 23.48 -5.03
C ARG A 217 11.08 22.04 -4.69
N ALA A 218 10.11 21.16 -4.74
CA ALA A 218 10.31 19.71 -4.54
C ALA A 218 9.85 18.95 -5.78
N ALA A 219 10.59 17.92 -6.15
CA ALA A 219 10.21 16.96 -7.18
C ALA A 219 10.36 15.54 -6.65
N GLY A 220 9.38 14.70 -6.85
CA GLY A 220 9.39 13.29 -6.47
C GLY A 220 9.19 12.37 -7.66
N PRO A 221 9.45 11.07 -7.52
CA PRO A 221 9.36 10.10 -8.61
C PRO A 221 7.93 9.73 -9.00
N GLY A 222 6.93 10.40 -8.42
CA GLY A 222 5.53 10.01 -8.54
C GLY A 222 5.13 8.97 -7.50
N GLU A 223 3.96 8.37 -7.68
CA GLU A 223 3.40 7.44 -6.69
C GLU A 223 4.02 6.04 -6.80
N TYR A 224 4.26 5.46 -5.64
CA TYR A 224 4.66 4.07 -5.46
C TYR A 224 4.10 3.56 -4.12
N SER A 225 3.84 2.26 -4.04
CA SER A 225 3.27 1.64 -2.85
C SER A 225 4.37 1.30 -1.85
N ARG A 226 4.20 1.71 -0.60
CA ARG A 226 5.09 1.39 0.52
C ARG A 226 4.55 0.25 1.36
N ILE A 227 3.25 0.01 1.25
CA ILE A 227 2.52 -1.03 1.95
C ILE A 227 1.69 -1.78 0.89
N ILE A 228 1.93 -3.07 0.75
CA ILE A 228 1.25 -3.91 -0.25
C ILE A 228 0.67 -5.13 0.45
N PRO A 229 -0.67 -5.31 0.48
CA PRO A 229 -1.26 -6.54 0.97
C PRO A 229 -0.99 -7.68 -0.01
N PHE A 230 -0.48 -8.81 0.47
CA PHE A 230 -0.19 -9.96 -0.36
C PHE A 230 -0.30 -11.28 0.43
N ASN A 231 -1.17 -12.19 -0.01
CA ASN A 231 -1.35 -13.53 0.56
C ASN A 231 -1.52 -13.53 2.10
N GLY A 232 -2.37 -12.64 2.61
CA GLY A 232 -2.63 -12.52 4.06
C GLY A 232 -1.49 -11.92 4.88
N ASN A 233 -0.45 -11.42 4.23
CA ASN A 233 0.69 -10.72 4.80
C ASN A 233 0.76 -9.28 4.25
N TRP A 234 1.73 -8.51 4.72
CA TRP A 234 1.98 -7.16 4.22
C TRP A 234 3.42 -7.02 3.77
N ILE A 235 3.63 -6.60 2.53
CA ILE A 235 4.96 -6.25 2.05
C ILE A 235 5.21 -4.79 2.40
N LEU A 236 6.33 -4.53 3.08
CA LEU A 236 6.74 -3.22 3.56
C LEU A 236 8.00 -2.75 2.82
N LEU A 237 7.87 -1.62 2.14
CA LEU A 237 8.92 -1.00 1.37
C LEU A 237 9.29 0.35 2.00
N GLU A 238 10.41 0.39 2.72
CA GLU A 238 11.04 1.62 3.19
C GLU A 238 12.18 1.98 2.23
N PRO A 239 12.12 3.12 1.52
CA PRO A 239 13.16 3.47 0.53
C PRO A 239 14.58 3.55 1.11
N SER A 240 14.69 3.87 2.41
CA SER A 240 15.98 3.95 3.10
C SER A 240 16.56 2.58 3.45
N SER A 241 15.75 1.53 3.40
CA SER A 241 16.15 0.15 3.69
C SER A 241 16.74 -0.51 2.43
N ASP A 242 17.76 -1.33 2.61
CA ASP A 242 18.27 -2.18 1.54
C ASP A 242 17.43 -3.44 1.34
N THR A 243 16.43 -3.64 2.19
CA THR A 243 15.59 -4.84 2.19
C THR A 243 14.10 -4.45 2.20
N ILE A 244 13.34 -5.04 1.29
CA ILE A 244 11.88 -5.06 1.35
C ILE A 244 11.50 -6.24 2.23
N TYR A 245 10.62 -6.02 3.21
CA TYR A 245 10.22 -7.01 4.18
C TYR A 245 8.79 -7.48 3.98
N THR A 246 8.52 -8.71 4.37
CA THR A 246 7.16 -9.20 4.60
C THR A 246 6.87 -9.14 6.10
N LEU A 247 5.82 -8.42 6.48
CA LEU A 247 5.26 -8.42 7.81
C LEU A 247 4.29 -9.59 7.93
N MET A 248 4.61 -10.52 8.81
CA MET A 248 3.81 -11.71 9.08
C MET A 248 2.69 -11.41 10.09
N PRO A 249 1.64 -12.26 10.19
CA PRO A 249 0.54 -12.07 11.15
C PRO A 249 0.98 -12.06 12.62
N ASP A 250 2.12 -12.65 12.95
CA ASP A 250 2.74 -12.64 14.29
C ASP A 250 3.62 -11.41 14.53
N TYR A 251 3.57 -10.43 13.60
CA TYR A 251 4.35 -9.20 13.56
C TYR A 251 5.86 -9.38 13.32
N ASN A 252 6.32 -10.58 12.99
CA ASN A 252 7.70 -10.78 12.59
C ASN A 252 7.94 -10.24 11.18
N LEU A 253 9.09 -9.60 10.99
CA LEU A 253 9.56 -9.18 9.67
C LEU A 253 10.44 -10.27 9.07
N ARG A 254 10.10 -10.70 7.86
CA ARG A 254 10.95 -11.61 7.06
C ARG A 254 11.53 -10.83 5.89
N PRO A 255 12.84 -10.91 5.63
CA PRO A 255 13.43 -10.38 4.41
C PRO A 255 12.77 -11.02 3.19
N PHE A 256 12.43 -10.21 2.20
CA PHE A 256 11.77 -10.67 0.98
C PHE A 256 12.61 -10.40 -0.26
N ILE A 257 13.02 -9.13 -0.47
CA ILE A 257 13.88 -8.73 -1.57
C ILE A 257 14.99 -7.86 -1.01
N VAL A 258 16.24 -8.15 -1.36
CA VAL A 258 17.41 -7.34 -1.00
C VAL A 258 17.97 -6.66 -2.24
N ARG A 259 18.19 -5.37 -2.12
CA ARG A 259 18.86 -4.60 -3.15
C ARG A 259 20.38 -4.57 -2.94
N THR A 260 21.11 -4.48 -4.02
CA THR A 260 22.56 -4.24 -4.02
C THR A 260 22.90 -3.23 -5.13
N PRO A 261 23.89 -2.32 -4.95
CA PRO A 261 24.58 -2.01 -3.70
C PRO A 261 23.65 -1.33 -2.67
N PRO A 262 24.08 -1.26 -1.40
CA PRO A 262 23.31 -0.57 -0.35
C PRO A 262 23.02 0.90 -0.69
N VAL A 263 21.81 1.39 -0.35
CA VAL A 263 21.38 2.75 -0.72
C VAL A 263 22.28 3.84 -0.15
N HIS A 264 22.77 3.65 1.07
CA HIS A 264 23.56 4.66 1.79
C HIS A 264 24.96 4.91 1.21
N ILE A 265 25.48 4.00 0.36
CA ILE A 265 26.80 4.20 -0.31
C ILE A 265 26.66 4.72 -1.74
N MET A 266 25.41 4.85 -2.24
CA MET A 266 25.18 5.33 -3.61
C MET A 266 25.08 6.85 -3.67
N ASN A 267 25.64 7.44 -4.73
CA ASN A 267 25.48 8.85 -5.06
C ASN A 267 25.47 9.03 -6.61
N PRO A 268 24.34 9.40 -7.20
CA PRO A 268 23.02 9.48 -6.56
C PRO A 268 22.46 8.13 -6.16
N GLU A 269 21.53 8.14 -5.21
CA GLU A 269 20.82 6.92 -4.80
C GLU A 269 20.00 6.36 -5.97
N SER A 270 19.85 5.03 -5.99
CA SER A 270 18.89 4.34 -6.83
C SER A 270 17.97 3.53 -5.94
N PHE A 271 16.68 3.83 -5.92
CA PHE A 271 15.71 3.14 -5.10
C PHE A 271 15.08 1.97 -5.85
N LEU A 272 14.81 0.90 -5.13
CA LEU A 272 14.07 -0.26 -5.63
C LEU A 272 12.60 -0.11 -5.23
N VAL A 273 11.70 -0.21 -6.19
CA VAL A 273 10.25 -0.12 -5.98
C VAL A 273 9.58 -1.37 -6.54
N LEU A 274 8.67 -1.94 -5.75
CA LEU A 274 7.83 -3.06 -6.15
C LEU A 274 6.50 -2.51 -6.68
N LYS A 275 6.14 -2.83 -7.92
CA LYS A 275 4.96 -2.30 -8.61
C LYS A 275 3.77 -3.25 -8.60
N LEU A 276 4.04 -4.52 -8.81
CA LEU A 276 3.03 -5.58 -8.84
C LEU A 276 3.65 -6.86 -8.34
N VAL A 277 2.88 -7.60 -7.56
CA VAL A 277 3.25 -8.88 -6.99
C VAL A 277 2.19 -9.90 -7.39
N SER A 278 2.63 -11.04 -7.89
CA SER A 278 1.81 -12.23 -8.05
C SER A 278 2.49 -13.41 -7.36
N ASP A 279 1.86 -14.58 -7.37
CA ASP A 279 2.45 -15.79 -6.77
C ASP A 279 3.76 -16.22 -7.45
N ARG A 280 3.98 -15.77 -8.68
CA ARG A 280 5.15 -16.13 -9.47
C ARG A 280 6.02 -14.96 -9.89
N TYR A 281 5.41 -13.82 -10.26
CA TYR A 281 6.11 -12.70 -10.85
C TYR A 281 6.15 -11.49 -9.93
N TYR A 282 7.33 -10.89 -9.80
CA TYR A 282 7.52 -9.63 -9.07
C TYR A 282 7.97 -8.55 -10.05
N PHE A 283 7.08 -7.59 -10.33
CA PHE A 283 7.36 -6.46 -11.22
C PHE A 283 7.98 -5.33 -10.42
N MET A 284 9.15 -4.95 -10.80
CA MET A 284 9.97 -3.98 -10.07
C MET A 284 10.48 -2.88 -10.99
N GLU A 285 10.82 -1.78 -10.37
CA GLU A 285 11.58 -0.71 -11.02
C GLU A 285 12.72 -0.24 -10.11
N SER A 286 13.88 0.03 -10.68
CA SER A 286 14.90 0.84 -10.04
C SER A 286 14.78 2.28 -10.54
N ILE A 287 14.80 3.23 -9.60
CA ILE A 287 14.60 4.65 -9.88
C ILE A 287 15.77 5.43 -9.33
N LYS A 288 16.48 6.13 -10.21
CA LYS A 288 17.60 6.97 -9.84
C LYS A 288 17.13 8.31 -9.30
N ASN A 289 17.60 8.69 -8.11
CA ASN A 289 17.18 9.90 -7.40
C ASN A 289 17.89 11.16 -7.93
N VAL A 290 17.60 11.52 -9.17
CA VAL A 290 18.09 12.75 -9.82
C VAL A 290 16.96 13.47 -10.51
N TYR A 291 16.99 14.82 -10.46
CA TYR A 291 16.00 15.66 -11.14
C TYR A 291 16.65 16.97 -11.60
N ASP A 292 16.42 17.32 -12.85
CA ASP A 292 16.84 18.60 -13.44
C ASP A 292 15.65 19.59 -13.41
N PHE A 293 15.67 20.51 -12.45
CA PHE A 293 14.59 21.50 -12.28
C PHE A 293 14.50 22.49 -13.45
N SER A 294 15.55 22.65 -14.26
CA SER A 294 15.53 23.56 -15.41
C SER A 294 14.81 22.95 -16.59
N LYS A 295 14.87 21.63 -16.75
CA LYS A 295 14.20 20.88 -17.80
C LYS A 295 12.89 20.23 -17.33
N GLU A 296 12.63 20.24 -16.02
CA GLU A 296 11.53 19.54 -15.37
C GLU A 296 11.53 18.01 -15.69
N GLU A 297 12.72 17.43 -15.77
CA GLU A 297 12.92 16.01 -16.09
C GLU A 297 13.75 15.33 -15.01
N GLY A 298 13.47 14.06 -14.76
CA GLY A 298 14.27 13.29 -13.82
C GLY A 298 13.70 11.93 -13.46
N PHE A 299 14.27 11.34 -12.42
CA PHE A 299 13.94 10.03 -11.92
C PHE A 299 13.98 8.93 -12.99
N PRO A 300 15.14 8.75 -13.68
CA PRO A 300 15.30 7.70 -14.67
C PRO A 300 14.98 6.32 -14.08
N ARG A 301 14.25 5.49 -14.87
CA ARG A 301 13.73 4.20 -14.42
C ARG A 301 14.22 3.05 -15.26
N THR A 302 14.50 1.94 -14.62
CA THR A 302 14.68 0.65 -15.27
C THR A 302 13.63 -0.32 -14.75
N TYR A 303 12.83 -0.87 -15.68
CA TYR A 303 11.76 -1.81 -15.37
C TYR A 303 12.26 -3.24 -15.58
N PHE A 304 11.93 -4.12 -14.67
CA PHE A 304 12.28 -5.53 -14.76
C PHE A 304 11.29 -6.40 -13.99
N VAL A 305 11.29 -7.69 -14.32
CA VAL A 305 10.47 -8.70 -13.65
C VAL A 305 11.37 -9.82 -13.17
N TYR A 306 11.10 -10.29 -11.97
CA TYR A 306 11.64 -11.54 -11.43
C TYR A 306 10.60 -12.65 -11.63
N ASP A 307 11.05 -13.83 -12.15
CA ASP A 307 10.23 -15.02 -12.44
C ASP A 307 10.73 -16.20 -11.60
#